data_a5c50003ba2279e2b7f4207311086698
#
_entry.id   a5c50003ba2279e2b7f4207311086698
#
_cell.length_a   1.000
_cell.length_b   1.000
_cell.length_c   1.000
_cell.angle_alpha   90.00
_cell.angle_beta   90.00
_cell.angle_gamma   90.00
#
_symmetry.space_group_name_H-M   'P 1'
#
loop_
_entity.id
_entity.type
_entity.pdbx_description
1 polymer ?
#
loop_
_entity_poly.entity_id
_entity_poly.type
_entity_poly.pdbx_seq_one_letter_code
_entity_poly.pdbx_strand_id
1 'polypeptide(L)'
;MAKLVKEKVKIPVAVVGGIMTPEEAEEILEDGCADAVVIGRQLIADPWWVKKAWEGRSEDIVPCIRCMNCYNPYQYKTEEERRKHVGLNTVPCCSVNPRYLHEDRVPNELPEASVKKKTVVVG
;
A
#
# COMPACT_ATOMS: atom_id res chain seq x y z
N MET A 1 12.14 -8.85 -16.58
CA MET A 1 13.49 -8.28 -16.31
C MET A 1 14.18 -9.02 -15.15
N ALA A 2 13.54 -9.23 -14.01
CA ALA A 2 14.14 -9.98 -12.87
C ALA A 2 14.67 -11.36 -13.28
N LYS A 3 13.92 -12.14 -14.05
CA LYS A 3 14.32 -13.45 -14.59
C LYS A 3 15.68 -13.42 -15.32
N LEU A 4 15.90 -12.41 -16.16
CA LEU A 4 17.17 -12.26 -16.89
C LEU A 4 18.36 -11.99 -15.94
N VAL A 5 18.11 -11.25 -14.84
CA VAL A 5 19.13 -11.04 -13.80
C VAL A 5 19.39 -12.35 -13.07
N LYS A 6 18.34 -13.05 -12.65
CA LYS A 6 18.45 -14.32 -11.93
C LYS A 6 19.25 -15.39 -12.70
N GLU A 7 19.09 -15.45 -14.01
CA GLU A 7 19.87 -16.34 -14.88
C GLU A 7 21.39 -16.03 -14.90
N LYS A 8 21.78 -14.81 -14.52
CA LYS A 8 23.19 -14.34 -14.58
C LYS A 8 23.89 -14.31 -13.24
N VAL A 9 23.16 -14.37 -12.14
CA VAL A 9 23.72 -14.26 -10.79
C VAL A 9 23.48 -15.54 -9.98
N LYS A 10 24.33 -15.76 -8.97
CA LYS A 10 24.22 -16.90 -8.03
C LYS A 10 23.69 -16.48 -6.66
N ILE A 11 23.35 -15.22 -6.50
CA ILE A 11 22.78 -14.66 -5.26
C ILE A 11 21.27 -14.61 -5.39
N PRO A 12 20.52 -14.59 -4.28
CA PRO A 12 19.09 -14.40 -4.29
C PRO A 12 18.69 -13.08 -4.96
N VAL A 13 17.63 -13.11 -5.77
CA VAL A 13 17.08 -11.97 -6.49
C VAL A 13 15.70 -11.67 -5.94
N ALA A 14 15.51 -10.44 -5.51
CA ALA A 14 14.19 -9.92 -5.14
C ALA A 14 13.67 -8.97 -6.21
N VAL A 15 12.37 -9.07 -6.54
CA VAL A 15 11.71 -8.19 -7.50
C VAL A 15 10.79 -7.20 -6.78
N VAL A 16 10.83 -5.96 -7.23
CA VAL A 16 9.95 -4.89 -6.77
C VAL A 16 9.24 -4.24 -7.96
N GLY A 17 7.98 -3.89 -7.80
CA GLY A 17 7.26 -3.05 -8.75
C GLY A 17 5.89 -3.59 -9.15
N GLY A 18 4.87 -2.86 -8.77
CA GLY A 18 3.50 -3.07 -9.23
C GLY A 18 2.75 -4.27 -8.67
N ILE A 19 3.37 -5.09 -7.84
CA ILE A 19 2.76 -6.27 -7.21
C ILE A 19 1.69 -5.80 -6.23
N MET A 20 0.45 -6.24 -6.43
CA MET A 20 -0.70 -5.80 -5.65
C MET A 20 -1.46 -6.95 -5.00
N THR A 21 -1.51 -8.11 -5.67
CA THR A 21 -2.26 -9.27 -5.17
C THR A 21 -1.32 -10.41 -4.76
N PRO A 22 -1.77 -11.31 -3.86
CA PRO A 22 -1.02 -12.52 -3.52
C PRO A 22 -0.78 -13.40 -4.73
N GLU A 23 -1.75 -13.50 -5.64
CA GLU A 23 -1.68 -14.31 -6.85
C GLU A 23 -0.56 -13.82 -7.78
N GLU A 24 -0.44 -12.48 -7.99
CA GLU A 24 0.68 -11.90 -8.75
C GLU A 24 2.04 -12.21 -8.10
N ALA A 25 2.10 -12.20 -6.77
CA ALA A 25 3.32 -12.51 -6.04
C ALA A 25 3.72 -13.99 -6.19
N GLU A 26 2.76 -14.91 -6.05
CA GLU A 26 2.98 -16.35 -6.21
C GLU A 26 3.40 -16.71 -7.64
N GLU A 27 2.72 -16.16 -8.66
CA GLU A 27 3.07 -16.37 -10.07
C GLU A 27 4.53 -16.01 -10.35
N ILE A 28 5.01 -14.88 -9.80
CA ILE A 28 6.42 -14.45 -9.96
C ILE A 28 7.40 -15.47 -9.36
N LEU A 29 7.06 -16.03 -8.20
CA LEU A 29 7.89 -16.99 -7.48
C LEU A 29 7.86 -18.37 -8.14
N GLU A 30 6.67 -18.87 -8.52
CA GLU A 30 6.45 -20.16 -9.17
C GLU A 30 7.12 -20.21 -10.55
N ASP A 31 7.05 -19.13 -11.32
CA ASP A 31 7.74 -18.99 -12.60
C ASP A 31 9.27 -18.91 -12.48
N GLY A 32 9.80 -18.92 -11.27
CA GLY A 32 11.23 -18.77 -11.01
C GLY A 32 11.79 -17.42 -11.47
N CYS A 33 10.97 -16.40 -11.56
CA CYS A 33 11.39 -15.07 -11.98
C CYS A 33 12.22 -14.35 -10.92
N ALA A 34 11.99 -14.66 -9.64
CA ALA A 34 12.72 -14.12 -8.49
C ALA A 34 12.69 -15.11 -7.33
N ASP A 35 13.51 -14.89 -6.31
CA ASP A 35 13.52 -15.67 -5.06
C ASP A 35 12.63 -15.04 -3.98
N ALA A 36 12.33 -13.75 -4.14
CA ALA A 36 11.47 -13.00 -3.25
C ALA A 36 10.77 -11.86 -3.99
N VAL A 37 9.63 -11.43 -3.45
CA VAL A 37 8.91 -10.25 -3.89
C VAL A 37 9.02 -9.14 -2.83
N VAL A 38 9.10 -7.88 -3.29
CA VAL A 38 9.14 -6.70 -2.43
C VAL A 38 7.90 -5.86 -2.72
N ILE A 39 7.08 -5.64 -1.71
CA ILE A 39 5.82 -4.93 -1.82
C ILE A 39 5.95 -3.58 -1.12
N GLY A 40 5.73 -2.48 -1.84
CA GLY A 40 5.85 -1.11 -1.32
C GLY A 40 4.48 -0.48 -1.04
N ARG A 41 3.97 0.31 -1.97
CA ARG A 41 2.75 1.10 -1.80
C ARG A 41 1.50 0.29 -1.45
N GLN A 42 1.45 -0.97 -1.86
CA GLN A 42 0.36 -1.87 -1.49
C GLN A 42 0.34 -2.12 0.03
N LEU A 43 1.50 -2.23 0.69
CA LEU A 43 1.58 -2.35 2.16
C LEU A 43 1.26 -1.02 2.88
N ILE A 44 1.39 0.12 2.20
CA ILE A 44 0.88 1.40 2.73
C ILE A 44 -0.65 1.43 2.68
N ALA A 45 -1.24 0.92 1.60
CA ALA A 45 -2.69 0.84 1.45
C ALA A 45 -3.31 -0.18 2.42
N ASP A 46 -2.68 -1.34 2.57
CA ASP A 46 -3.11 -2.41 3.47
C ASP A 46 -1.91 -3.01 4.22
N PRO A 47 -1.62 -2.55 5.45
CA PRO A 47 -0.54 -3.09 6.26
C PRO A 47 -0.71 -4.58 6.62
N TRP A 48 -1.93 -5.11 6.52
CA TRP A 48 -2.27 -6.48 6.81
C TRP A 48 -2.24 -7.42 5.59
N TRP A 49 -1.76 -6.92 4.46
CA TRP A 49 -1.72 -7.64 3.19
C TRP A 49 -1.11 -9.05 3.33
N VAL A 50 0.08 -9.15 3.93
CA VAL A 50 0.77 -10.44 4.11
C VAL A 50 -0.04 -11.39 4.99
N LYS A 51 -0.62 -10.88 6.09
CA LYS A 51 -1.46 -11.67 6.98
C LYS A 51 -2.71 -12.17 6.26
N LYS A 52 -3.39 -11.30 5.52
CA LYS A 52 -4.60 -11.65 4.75
C LYS A 52 -4.28 -12.68 3.65
N ALA A 53 -3.16 -12.51 2.93
CA ALA A 53 -2.67 -13.47 1.97
C ALA A 53 -2.43 -14.86 2.62
N TRP A 54 -1.72 -14.87 3.75
CA TRP A 54 -1.45 -16.10 4.49
C TRP A 54 -2.70 -16.82 4.98
N GLU A 55 -3.73 -16.08 5.36
CA GLU A 55 -5.01 -16.59 5.85
C GLU A 55 -5.98 -16.94 4.70
N GLY A 56 -5.60 -16.78 3.42
CA GLY A 56 -6.45 -17.03 2.26
C GLY A 56 -7.59 -16.03 2.10
N ARG A 57 -7.43 -14.80 2.57
CA ARG A 57 -8.42 -13.72 2.55
C ARG A 57 -8.02 -12.61 1.58
N SER A 58 -7.66 -13.00 0.35
CA SER A 58 -7.22 -12.05 -0.69
C SER A 58 -8.29 -11.01 -1.03
N GLU A 59 -9.57 -11.37 -0.94
CA GLU A 59 -10.71 -10.48 -1.18
C GLU A 59 -10.86 -9.36 -0.15
N ASP A 60 -10.30 -9.54 1.06
CA ASP A 60 -10.29 -8.53 2.11
C ASP A 60 -9.18 -7.49 1.93
N ILE A 61 -8.29 -7.68 0.98
CA ILE A 61 -7.15 -6.79 0.75
C ILE A 61 -7.63 -5.47 0.15
N VAL A 62 -7.31 -4.37 0.81
CA VAL A 62 -7.57 -3.02 0.29
C VAL A 62 -6.53 -2.68 -0.78
N PRO A 63 -6.93 -2.53 -2.06
CA PRO A 63 -5.98 -2.30 -3.14
C PRO A 63 -5.43 -0.87 -3.14
N CYS A 64 -4.15 -0.73 -3.47
CA CYS A 64 -3.55 0.57 -3.73
C CYS A 64 -4.04 1.14 -5.07
N ILE A 65 -4.71 2.28 -5.04
CA ILE A 65 -5.22 2.97 -6.24
C ILE A 65 -4.17 3.74 -7.03
N ARG A 66 -2.89 3.62 -6.68
CA ARG A 66 -1.73 4.24 -7.36
C ARG A 66 -1.83 5.77 -7.52
N CYS A 67 -2.57 6.45 -6.63
CA CYS A 67 -2.79 7.91 -6.67
C CYS A 67 -1.56 8.74 -6.32
N MET A 68 -0.51 8.13 -5.79
CA MET A 68 0.76 8.74 -5.37
C MET A 68 0.65 9.74 -4.20
N ASN A 69 -0.49 9.86 -3.52
CA ASN A 69 -0.66 10.77 -2.38
C ASN A 69 0.29 10.46 -1.20
N CYS A 70 0.68 9.19 -1.03
CA CYS A 70 1.69 8.80 -0.05
C CYS A 70 3.09 9.34 -0.37
N TYR A 71 3.33 9.77 -1.61
CA TYR A 71 4.60 10.32 -2.08
C TYR A 71 4.53 11.83 -2.40
N ASN A 72 3.33 12.38 -2.52
CA ASN A 72 3.04 13.72 -3.02
C ASN A 72 3.79 14.89 -2.34
N PRO A 73 4.01 14.91 -1.00
CA PRO A 73 4.72 16.00 -0.34
C PRO A 73 6.17 16.16 -0.78
N TYR A 74 6.77 15.10 -1.31
CA TYR A 74 8.14 15.12 -1.79
C TYR A 74 8.27 15.73 -3.20
N GLN A 75 7.15 16.01 -3.89
CA GLN A 75 7.15 16.68 -5.20
C GLN A 75 7.41 18.18 -5.07
N TYR A 76 7.10 18.78 -3.91
CA TYR A 76 7.32 20.20 -3.67
C TYR A 76 8.71 20.44 -3.06
N LYS A 77 9.59 21.08 -3.82
CA LYS A 77 10.99 21.29 -3.44
C LYS A 77 11.16 22.36 -2.36
N THR A 78 10.20 23.29 -2.25
CA THR A 78 10.27 24.42 -1.30
C THR A 78 9.04 24.50 -0.41
N GLU A 79 9.20 25.12 0.76
CA GLU A 79 8.11 25.45 1.69
C GLU A 79 7.06 26.36 1.04
N GLU A 80 7.48 27.27 0.16
CA GLU A 80 6.61 28.17 -0.57
C GLU A 80 5.74 27.44 -1.57
N GLU A 81 6.29 26.47 -2.30
CA GLU A 81 5.53 25.59 -3.19
C GLU A 81 4.49 24.79 -2.41
N ARG A 82 4.87 24.25 -1.23
CA ARG A 82 3.91 23.55 -0.35
C ARG A 82 2.77 24.44 0.10
N ARG A 83 3.05 25.70 0.50
CA ARG A 83 2.03 26.65 0.93
C ARG A 83 1.05 27.06 -0.16
N LYS A 84 1.48 27.16 -1.41
CA LYS A 84 0.60 27.48 -2.57
C LYS A 84 -0.45 26.38 -2.82
N HIS A 85 -0.18 25.18 -2.34
CA HIS A 85 -1.06 24.00 -2.50
C HIS A 85 -1.76 23.63 -1.18
N VAL A 86 -1.89 24.60 -0.24
CA VAL A 86 -2.63 24.44 1.01
C VAL A 86 -4.08 24.05 0.70
N GLY A 87 -4.49 22.88 1.17
CA GLY A 87 -5.78 22.28 0.83
C GLY A 87 -5.66 21.00 -0.03
N LEU A 88 -4.53 20.83 -0.74
CA LEU A 88 -4.10 19.57 -1.30
C LEU A 88 -3.05 19.00 -0.35
N ASN A 89 -3.20 17.78 0.08
CA ASN A 89 -2.39 17.07 1.06
C ASN A 89 -0.91 17.53 1.10
N THR A 90 -0.59 18.42 2.04
CA THR A 90 0.78 18.87 2.31
C THR A 90 1.55 17.88 3.17
N VAL A 91 0.87 16.90 3.71
CA VAL A 91 1.41 15.78 4.50
C VAL A 91 1.19 14.50 3.70
N PRO A 92 2.17 13.57 3.67
CA PRO A 92 1.95 12.27 3.08
C PRO A 92 0.70 11.62 3.67
N CYS A 93 -0.17 11.13 2.81
CA CYS A 93 -1.35 10.39 3.24
C CYS A 93 -1.63 9.26 2.26
N CYS A 94 -2.35 8.26 2.69
CA CYS A 94 -2.86 7.25 1.76
C CYS A 94 -4.36 7.51 1.55
N SER A 95 -4.79 7.54 0.28
CA SER A 95 -6.20 7.79 -0.07
C SER A 95 -7.14 6.66 0.37
N VAL A 96 -6.62 5.47 0.62
CA VAL A 96 -7.42 4.30 1.01
C VAL A 96 -7.09 3.79 2.42
N ASN A 97 -6.01 4.29 3.04
CA ASN A 97 -5.63 3.96 4.41
C ASN A 97 -5.50 5.23 5.25
N PRO A 98 -6.53 5.64 5.99
CA PRO A 98 -6.52 6.85 6.80
C PRO A 98 -5.53 6.77 7.98
N ARG A 99 -5.04 5.59 8.31
CA ARG A 99 -4.09 5.37 9.41
C ARG A 99 -2.65 5.69 9.03
N TYR A 100 -2.31 5.68 7.74
CA TYR A 100 -0.95 5.91 7.27
C TYR A 100 -0.38 7.23 7.82
N LEU A 101 0.69 7.16 8.62
CA LEU A 101 1.31 8.23 9.38
C LEU A 101 0.41 8.87 10.47
N HIS A 102 -0.68 8.19 10.84
CA HIS A 102 -1.62 8.59 11.91
C HIS A 102 -2.00 7.40 12.81
N GLU A 103 -1.14 6.41 12.88
CA GLU A 103 -1.36 5.18 13.64
C GLU A 103 -1.55 5.43 15.14
N ASP A 104 -0.97 6.54 15.63
CA ASP A 104 -1.13 7.05 17.01
C ASP A 104 -2.52 7.62 17.30
N ARG A 105 -3.26 8.04 16.27
CA ARG A 105 -4.55 8.74 16.39
C ARG A 105 -5.72 7.91 15.88
N VAL A 106 -5.47 7.07 14.87
CA VAL A 106 -6.49 6.24 14.24
C VAL A 106 -6.26 4.79 14.66
N PRO A 107 -7.09 4.22 15.55
CA PRO A 107 -6.92 2.86 16.04
C PRO A 107 -7.11 1.81 14.93
N ASN A 108 -6.55 0.62 15.12
CA ASN A 108 -6.75 -0.52 14.21
C ASN A 108 -8.21 -0.93 14.14
N GLU A 109 -8.83 -0.96 15.30
CA GLU A 109 -10.24 -1.32 15.47
C GLU A 109 -10.97 -0.12 16.03
N LEU A 110 -12.04 0.28 15.36
CA LEU A 110 -12.90 1.34 15.86
C LEU A 110 -13.69 0.80 17.05
N PRO A 111 -13.79 1.56 18.15
CA PRO A 111 -14.63 1.17 19.26
C PRO A 111 -16.11 1.07 18.80
N GLU A 112 -16.84 0.16 19.39
CA GLU A 112 -18.28 0.08 19.14
C GLU A 112 -18.95 1.43 19.44
N ALA A 113 -19.85 1.82 18.54
CA ALA A 113 -20.60 3.05 18.72
C ALA A 113 -21.48 2.96 19.97
N SER A 114 -21.34 3.91 20.89
CA SER A 114 -22.17 3.99 22.11
C SER A 114 -23.66 4.14 21.81
N VAL A 115 -23.99 4.63 20.63
CA VAL A 115 -25.37 4.78 20.14
C VAL A 115 -25.45 4.28 18.71
N LYS A 116 -26.30 3.27 18.48
CA LYS A 116 -26.58 2.76 17.13
C LYS A 116 -27.41 3.79 16.35
N LYS A 117 -26.88 4.27 15.23
CA LYS A 117 -27.57 5.18 14.31
C LYS A 117 -27.75 4.54 12.96
N LYS A 118 -28.87 4.82 12.30
CA LYS A 118 -29.03 4.51 10.87
C LYS A 118 -28.23 5.54 10.08
N THR A 119 -27.30 5.07 9.25
CA THR A 119 -26.53 5.90 8.32
C THR A 119 -26.83 5.46 6.90
N VAL A 120 -27.13 6.40 6.03
CA VAL A 120 -27.29 6.17 4.59
C VAL A 120 -26.12 6.86 3.90
N VAL A 121 -25.39 6.12 3.10
CA VAL A 121 -24.33 6.64 2.25
C VAL A 121 -24.84 6.62 0.82
N VAL A 122 -24.88 7.79 0.20
CA VAL A 122 -25.24 7.96 -1.21
C VAL A 122 -23.98 8.40 -1.94
N GLY A 123 -23.52 7.59 -2.91
CA GLY A 123 -22.35 7.83 -3.75
C GLY A 123 -22.72 7.82 -5.22
#